data_8ad14f1e535a66d5a5b699c30a6a00c4
#
_entry.id   8ad14f1e535a66d5a5b699c30a6a00c4
#
_cell.length_a   1.000
_cell.length_b   1.000
_cell.length_c   1.000
_cell.angle_alpha   90.00
_cell.angle_beta   90.00
_cell.angle_gamma   90.00
#
_symmetry.space_group_name_H-M   'P 1'
#
loop_
_entity.id
_entity.type
_entity.pdbx_description
1 polymer ?
#
loop_
_entity_poly.entity_id
_entity_poly.type
_entity_poly.pdbx_seq_one_letter_code
_entity_poly.pdbx_strand_id
1 'polypeptide(L)'
;MQIRIRESGAVMYESEFRALHPNTSMPQQLSEELLNDCGADVVFEGPQASGGTVYQYSQAQGVEQINGKWYTKYVLGPTFIDTVVDGVTTTAIEHENAYKAQKDAEQAKSVRATRDAKLAETDWRFRSDMTPSQEWKDYCQALRDVPEQTGFPWTITWPEMP
;
A
#
# COMPACT_ATOMS: atom_id res chain seq x y z
N MET A 1 -15.53 -15.73 2.19
CA MET A 1 -15.43 -16.35 0.85
C MET A 1 -16.00 -15.38 -0.17
N GLN A 2 -15.36 -15.23 -1.35
CA GLN A 2 -15.92 -14.50 -2.49
C GLN A 2 -16.53 -15.50 -3.49
N ILE A 3 -17.58 -15.06 -4.15
CA ILE A 3 -18.39 -15.88 -5.05
C ILE A 3 -18.62 -15.09 -6.34
N ARG A 4 -18.44 -15.74 -7.49
CA ARG A 4 -18.69 -15.16 -8.81
C ARG A 4 -19.97 -15.75 -9.40
N ILE A 5 -20.90 -14.91 -9.81
CA ILE A 5 -22.11 -15.34 -10.56
C ILE A 5 -21.72 -15.54 -12.02
N ARG A 6 -22.00 -16.73 -12.57
CA ARG A 6 -21.58 -17.08 -13.95
C ARG A 6 -22.27 -16.21 -15.00
N GLU A 7 -23.57 -15.99 -14.84
CA GLU A 7 -24.39 -15.25 -15.80
C GLU A 7 -23.95 -13.79 -15.95
N SER A 8 -23.76 -13.09 -14.82
CA SER A 8 -23.42 -11.67 -14.81
C SER A 8 -21.92 -11.37 -14.74
N GLY A 9 -21.11 -12.35 -14.31
CA GLY A 9 -19.72 -12.15 -13.96
C GLY A 9 -19.49 -11.39 -12.65
N ALA A 10 -20.55 -11.00 -11.96
CA ALA A 10 -20.47 -10.25 -10.70
C ALA A 10 -19.77 -11.06 -9.60
N VAL A 11 -18.92 -10.39 -8.84
CA VAL A 11 -18.22 -10.97 -7.69
C VAL A 11 -18.75 -10.30 -6.43
N MET A 12 -19.08 -11.10 -5.43
CA MET A 12 -19.67 -10.64 -4.17
C MET A 12 -19.20 -11.50 -3.00
N TYR A 13 -19.45 -11.03 -1.79
CA TYR A 13 -19.21 -11.82 -0.59
C TYR A 13 -20.35 -12.80 -0.33
N GLU A 14 -20.05 -13.85 0.44
CA GLU A 14 -21.02 -14.89 0.80
C GLU A 14 -22.31 -14.33 1.41
N SER A 15 -22.22 -13.28 2.21
CA SER A 15 -23.38 -12.62 2.82
C SER A 15 -24.32 -12.02 1.77
N GLU A 16 -23.77 -11.40 0.75
CA GLU A 16 -24.51 -10.82 -0.37
C GLU A 16 -25.14 -11.91 -1.23
N PHE A 17 -24.40 -12.98 -1.51
CA PHE A 17 -24.91 -14.14 -2.23
C PHE A 17 -26.11 -14.79 -1.51
N ARG A 18 -26.03 -14.97 -0.19
CA ARG A 18 -27.15 -15.47 0.61
C ARG A 18 -28.37 -14.56 0.56
N ALA A 19 -28.15 -13.24 0.53
CA ALA A 19 -29.24 -12.26 0.43
C ALA A 19 -29.97 -12.32 -0.93
N LEU A 20 -29.32 -12.77 -2.00
CA LEU A 20 -29.97 -12.99 -3.29
C LEU A 20 -30.88 -14.23 -3.29
N HIS A 21 -30.75 -15.12 -2.32
CA HIS A 21 -31.51 -16.38 -2.22
C HIS A 21 -32.29 -16.46 -0.89
N PRO A 22 -33.17 -15.49 -0.57
CA PRO A 22 -33.81 -15.38 0.75
C PRO A 22 -34.73 -16.55 1.10
N ASN A 23 -35.24 -17.25 0.08
CA ASN A 23 -36.18 -18.40 0.24
C ASN A 23 -35.46 -19.76 0.16
N THR A 24 -34.14 -19.78 0.10
CA THR A 24 -33.34 -21.01 0.00
C THR A 24 -32.64 -21.27 1.32
N SER A 25 -32.92 -22.43 1.93
CA SER A 25 -32.15 -22.87 3.11
C SER A 25 -30.77 -23.30 2.68
N MET A 26 -29.76 -22.52 3.01
CA MET A 26 -28.35 -22.80 2.72
C MET A 26 -27.65 -23.29 3.96
N PRO A 27 -26.73 -24.28 3.86
CA PRO A 27 -25.92 -24.71 4.98
C PRO A 27 -25.01 -23.58 5.47
N GLN A 28 -24.52 -23.70 6.70
CA GLN A 28 -23.63 -22.69 7.28
C GLN A 28 -22.35 -22.50 6.44
N GLN A 29 -21.84 -23.57 5.85
CA GLN A 29 -20.69 -23.55 4.95
C GLN A 29 -21.15 -23.93 3.53
N LEU A 30 -20.93 -23.04 2.57
CA LEU A 30 -21.28 -23.28 1.17
C LEU A 30 -20.20 -24.18 0.53
N SER A 31 -20.64 -25.27 -0.10
CA SER A 31 -19.75 -26.13 -0.89
C SER A 31 -19.62 -25.65 -2.33
N GLU A 32 -18.55 -26.05 -3.03
CA GLU A 32 -18.39 -25.78 -4.46
C GLU A 32 -19.53 -26.39 -5.28
N GLU A 33 -20.05 -27.58 -4.88
CA GLU A 33 -21.19 -28.25 -5.54
C GLU A 33 -22.46 -27.41 -5.46
N LEU A 34 -22.82 -26.94 -4.25
CA LEU A 34 -23.97 -26.08 -4.04
C LEU A 34 -23.89 -24.79 -4.87
N LEU A 35 -22.72 -24.16 -4.89
CA LEU A 35 -22.49 -22.95 -5.70
C LEU A 35 -22.63 -23.26 -7.19
N ASN A 36 -22.12 -24.41 -7.64
CA ASN A 36 -22.26 -24.86 -9.01
C ASN A 36 -23.76 -25.04 -9.41
N ASP A 37 -24.58 -25.62 -8.54
CA ASP A 37 -26.01 -25.77 -8.76
C ASP A 37 -26.72 -24.40 -8.78
N CYS A 38 -26.23 -23.43 -8.07
CA CYS A 38 -26.71 -22.04 -8.09
C CYS A 38 -26.16 -21.20 -9.25
N GLY A 39 -25.42 -21.79 -10.18
CA GLY A 39 -24.80 -21.05 -11.29
C GLY A 39 -23.66 -20.10 -10.85
N ALA A 40 -22.97 -20.44 -9.78
CA ALA A 40 -21.91 -19.64 -9.21
C ALA A 40 -20.58 -20.43 -9.09
N ASP A 41 -19.50 -19.71 -8.91
CA ASP A 41 -18.15 -20.25 -8.72
C ASP A 41 -17.54 -19.68 -7.44
N VAL A 42 -16.72 -20.48 -6.75
CA VAL A 42 -15.86 -19.96 -5.68
C VAL A 42 -14.75 -19.12 -6.29
N VAL A 43 -14.46 -17.97 -5.69
CA VAL A 43 -13.28 -17.18 -6.01
C VAL A 43 -12.26 -17.38 -4.89
N PHE A 44 -11.12 -17.94 -5.26
CA PHE A 44 -9.99 -18.16 -4.38
C PHE A 44 -9.10 -16.90 -4.31
N GLU A 45 -8.28 -16.84 -3.29
CA GLU A 45 -7.25 -15.80 -3.20
C GLU A 45 -6.15 -16.08 -4.24
N GLY A 46 -5.88 -15.10 -5.09
CA GLY A 46 -4.84 -15.18 -6.11
C GLY A 46 -3.47 -14.74 -5.58
N PRO A 47 -2.42 -14.91 -6.40
CA PRO A 47 -1.10 -14.42 -6.05
C PRO A 47 -1.07 -12.89 -6.02
N GLN A 48 -0.42 -12.33 -4.99
CA GLN A 48 -0.22 -10.89 -4.89
C GLN A 48 0.72 -10.39 -6.00
N ALA A 49 0.41 -9.22 -6.57
CA ALA A 49 1.31 -8.57 -7.51
C ALA A 49 2.60 -8.14 -6.81
N SER A 50 3.74 -8.38 -7.44
CA SER A 50 5.08 -8.09 -6.90
C SER A 50 5.96 -7.36 -7.92
N GLY A 51 7.11 -6.84 -7.49
CA GLY A 51 8.07 -6.15 -8.36
C GLY A 51 7.73 -4.68 -8.64
N GLY A 52 6.84 -4.10 -7.85
CA GLY A 52 6.49 -2.68 -7.94
C GLY A 52 7.57 -1.74 -7.38
N THR A 53 7.36 -0.45 -7.57
CA THR A 53 8.16 0.63 -7.00
C THR A 53 7.70 0.96 -5.57
N VAL A 54 8.42 1.87 -4.89
CA VAL A 54 8.04 2.39 -3.56
C VAL A 54 6.67 3.09 -3.54
N TYR A 55 6.14 3.44 -4.70
CA TYR A 55 4.83 4.09 -4.86
C TYR A 55 3.71 3.10 -5.15
N GLN A 56 4.02 1.81 -5.34
CA GLN A 56 3.07 0.81 -5.78
C GLN A 56 2.86 -0.27 -4.72
N TYR A 57 1.65 -0.78 -4.69
CA TYR A 57 1.25 -1.89 -3.84
C TYR A 57 0.34 -2.85 -4.63
N SER A 58 0.25 -4.08 -4.15
CA SER A 58 -0.68 -5.05 -4.73
C SER A 58 -2.12 -4.68 -4.37
N GLN A 59 -2.97 -4.52 -5.37
CA GLN A 59 -4.39 -4.26 -5.20
C GLN A 59 -5.23 -5.23 -6.02
N ALA A 60 -6.38 -5.64 -5.48
CA ALA A 60 -7.33 -6.48 -6.18
C ALA A 60 -7.96 -5.70 -7.35
N GLN A 61 -7.97 -6.31 -8.53
CA GLN A 61 -8.60 -5.76 -9.74
C GLN A 61 -9.36 -6.85 -10.50
N GLY A 62 -10.53 -7.20 -9.98
CA GLY A 62 -11.38 -8.22 -10.59
C GLY A 62 -10.93 -9.65 -10.29
N VAL A 63 -11.25 -10.54 -11.18
CA VAL A 63 -10.91 -11.96 -11.06
C VAL A 63 -10.35 -12.52 -12.37
N GLU A 64 -9.57 -13.58 -12.27
CA GLU A 64 -9.02 -14.31 -13.41
C GLU A 64 -9.19 -15.82 -13.22
N GLN A 65 -9.17 -16.54 -14.33
CA GLN A 65 -9.27 -17.99 -14.30
C GLN A 65 -7.90 -18.63 -14.48
N ILE A 66 -7.50 -19.47 -13.53
CA ILE A 66 -6.23 -20.23 -13.57
C ILE A 66 -6.57 -21.70 -13.41
N ASN A 67 -6.20 -22.53 -14.37
CA ASN A 67 -6.44 -23.97 -14.37
C ASN A 67 -7.91 -24.35 -14.06
N GLY A 68 -8.86 -23.59 -14.65
CA GLY A 68 -10.29 -23.85 -14.50
C GLY A 68 -10.93 -23.34 -13.21
N LYS A 69 -10.16 -22.75 -12.29
CA LYS A 69 -10.65 -22.13 -11.05
C LYS A 69 -10.53 -20.61 -11.10
N TRP A 70 -11.42 -19.91 -10.41
CA TRP A 70 -11.45 -18.46 -10.35
C TRP A 70 -10.63 -17.95 -9.16
N TYR A 71 -9.81 -16.93 -9.40
CA TYR A 71 -8.95 -16.29 -8.40
C TYR A 71 -9.13 -14.79 -8.44
N THR A 72 -8.99 -14.14 -7.28
CA THR A 72 -8.82 -12.69 -7.22
C THR A 72 -7.58 -12.31 -8.00
N LYS A 73 -7.73 -11.43 -8.99
CA LYS A 73 -6.61 -10.89 -9.76
C LYS A 73 -6.00 -9.73 -9.02
N TYR A 74 -4.69 -9.76 -8.82
CA TYR A 74 -3.94 -8.66 -8.24
C TYR A 74 -3.07 -7.96 -9.28
N VAL A 75 -3.05 -6.64 -9.22
CA VAL A 75 -2.21 -5.79 -10.08
C VAL A 75 -1.44 -4.80 -9.21
N LEU A 76 -0.34 -4.26 -9.74
CA LEU A 76 0.36 -3.15 -9.09
C LEU A 76 -0.45 -1.87 -9.27
N GLY A 77 -0.79 -1.23 -8.17
CA GLY A 77 -1.51 0.04 -8.10
C GLY A 77 -0.82 1.04 -7.17
N PRO A 78 -1.37 2.25 -7.06
CA PRO A 78 -2.62 2.70 -7.67
C PRO A 78 -2.51 2.91 -9.17
N THR A 79 -3.64 2.80 -9.88
CA THR A 79 -3.77 3.16 -11.29
C THR A 79 -4.45 4.52 -11.41
N PHE A 80 -4.00 5.35 -12.34
CA PHE A 80 -4.54 6.70 -12.56
C PHE A 80 -5.20 6.79 -13.92
N ILE A 81 -6.24 7.60 -14.02
CA ILE A 81 -6.98 7.89 -15.25
C ILE A 81 -7.12 9.40 -15.39
N ASP A 82 -7.35 9.86 -16.60
CA ASP A 82 -7.72 11.24 -16.85
C ASP A 82 -9.08 11.55 -16.22
N THR A 83 -9.19 12.72 -15.58
CA THR A 83 -10.44 13.20 -14.99
C THR A 83 -10.80 14.57 -15.51
N VAL A 84 -12.10 14.86 -15.61
CA VAL A 84 -12.60 16.19 -16.00
C VAL A 84 -13.50 16.70 -14.88
N VAL A 85 -13.14 17.84 -14.31
CA VAL A 85 -13.91 18.53 -13.28
C VAL A 85 -14.08 19.99 -13.70
N ASP A 86 -15.31 20.46 -13.78
CA ASP A 86 -15.66 21.83 -14.18
C ASP A 86 -15.01 22.27 -15.52
N GLY A 87 -14.90 21.32 -16.47
CA GLY A 87 -14.29 21.57 -17.78
C GLY A 87 -12.76 21.60 -17.80
N VAL A 88 -12.11 21.37 -16.66
CA VAL A 88 -10.67 21.24 -16.55
C VAL A 88 -10.28 19.75 -16.56
N THR A 89 -9.43 19.37 -17.51
CA THR A 89 -8.89 18.00 -17.59
C THR A 89 -7.61 17.91 -16.77
N THR A 90 -7.58 16.96 -15.85
CA THR A 90 -6.34 16.53 -15.16
C THR A 90 -5.96 15.16 -15.69
N THR A 91 -4.78 15.05 -16.23
CA THR A 91 -4.30 13.80 -16.85
C THR A 91 -3.91 12.75 -15.83
N ALA A 92 -3.90 11.48 -16.23
CA ALA A 92 -3.41 10.37 -15.43
C ALA A 92 -1.97 10.60 -14.91
N ILE A 93 -1.11 11.21 -15.75
CA ILE A 93 0.28 11.55 -15.39
C ILE A 93 0.33 12.62 -14.29
N GLU A 94 -0.53 13.62 -14.36
CA GLU A 94 -0.60 14.66 -13.32
C GLU A 94 -1.09 14.08 -11.99
N HIS A 95 -2.09 13.21 -12.01
CA HIS A 95 -2.54 12.47 -10.83
C HIS A 95 -1.42 11.59 -10.24
N GLU A 96 -0.70 10.86 -11.08
CA GLU A 96 0.42 10.02 -10.66
C GLU A 96 1.53 10.86 -10.03
N ASN A 97 1.91 11.99 -10.64
CA ASN A 97 2.93 12.88 -10.12
C ASN A 97 2.52 13.51 -8.78
N ALA A 98 1.26 13.93 -8.64
CA ALA A 98 0.73 14.46 -7.39
C ALA A 98 0.75 13.39 -6.27
N TYR A 99 0.36 12.16 -6.59
CA TYR A 99 0.42 11.05 -5.64
C TYR A 99 1.85 10.74 -5.20
N LYS A 100 2.82 10.67 -6.15
CA LYS A 100 4.24 10.45 -5.82
C LYS A 100 4.77 11.57 -4.92
N ALA A 101 4.50 12.83 -5.27
CA ALA A 101 4.90 13.97 -4.46
C ALA A 101 4.32 13.94 -3.04
N GLN A 102 3.06 13.51 -2.90
CA GLN A 102 2.46 13.32 -1.58
C GLN A 102 3.18 12.22 -0.80
N LYS A 103 3.46 11.07 -1.42
CA LYS A 103 4.18 9.96 -0.77
C LYS A 103 5.59 10.34 -0.36
N ASP A 104 6.31 11.06 -1.22
CA ASP A 104 7.63 11.59 -0.90
C ASP A 104 7.60 12.55 0.29
N ALA A 105 6.61 13.44 0.33
CA ALA A 105 6.43 14.37 1.44
C ALA A 105 6.09 13.66 2.77
N GLU A 106 5.22 12.66 2.73
CA GLU A 106 4.85 11.84 3.89
C GLU A 106 6.09 11.09 4.43
N GLN A 107 6.85 10.44 3.55
CA GLN A 107 8.05 9.72 3.91
C GLN A 107 9.15 10.65 4.42
N ALA A 108 9.36 11.79 3.76
CA ALA A 108 10.31 12.81 4.19
C ALA A 108 9.97 13.35 5.59
N LYS A 109 8.69 13.53 5.89
CA LYS A 109 8.23 13.93 7.24
C LYS A 109 8.58 12.87 8.28
N SER A 110 8.37 11.59 7.97
CA SER A 110 8.71 10.46 8.86
C SER A 110 10.21 10.37 9.12
N VAL A 111 11.03 10.49 8.07
CA VAL A 111 12.51 10.47 8.19
C VAL A 111 13.00 11.65 9.03
N ARG A 112 12.47 12.87 8.79
CA ARG A 112 12.84 14.05 9.59
C ARG A 112 12.45 13.88 11.07
N ALA A 113 11.28 13.33 11.36
CA ALA A 113 10.86 13.06 12.74
C ALA A 113 11.81 12.07 13.44
N THR A 114 12.23 11.02 12.75
CA THR A 114 13.21 10.05 13.27
C THR A 114 14.59 10.73 13.52
N ARG A 115 15.05 11.56 12.59
CA ARG A 115 16.28 12.35 12.75
C ARG A 115 16.20 13.29 13.95
N ASP A 116 15.11 14.01 14.09
CA ASP A 116 14.92 14.97 15.18
C ASP A 116 14.88 14.28 16.55
N ALA A 117 14.25 13.09 16.63
CA ALA A 117 14.30 12.27 17.83
C ALA A 117 15.73 11.85 18.19
N LYS A 118 16.52 11.40 17.20
CA LYS A 118 17.94 11.05 17.41
C LYS A 118 18.79 12.25 17.83
N LEU A 119 18.55 13.44 17.28
CA LEU A 119 19.22 14.67 17.71
C LEU A 119 18.83 15.02 19.14
N ALA A 120 17.56 14.96 19.51
CA ALA A 120 17.09 15.25 20.86
C ALA A 120 17.72 14.33 21.93
N GLU A 121 18.01 13.07 21.59
CA GLU A 121 18.72 12.14 22.47
C GLU A 121 20.16 12.61 22.79
N THR A 122 20.74 13.47 21.96
CA THR A 122 22.11 13.98 22.12
C THR A 122 22.17 15.36 22.73
N ASP A 123 21.11 16.12 22.85
CA ASP A 123 21.05 17.53 23.25
C ASP A 123 21.72 17.78 24.62
N TRP A 124 21.57 16.85 25.57
CA TRP A 124 22.19 16.97 26.89
C TRP A 124 23.72 17.05 26.85
N ARG A 125 24.36 16.49 25.81
CA ARG A 125 25.83 16.49 25.62
C ARG A 125 26.37 17.86 25.20
N PHE A 126 25.48 18.72 24.68
CA PHE A 126 25.81 20.05 24.16
C PHE A 126 25.43 21.19 25.10
N ARG A 127 25.14 20.88 26.38
CA ARG A 127 24.89 21.88 27.42
C ARG A 127 26.18 22.66 27.73
N SER A 128 26.03 23.87 28.26
CA SER A 128 27.11 24.80 28.50
C SER A 128 28.19 24.28 29.48
N ASP A 129 27.84 23.32 30.31
CA ASP A 129 28.71 22.64 31.29
C ASP A 129 29.39 21.37 30.75
N MET A 130 29.12 21.01 29.48
CA MET A 130 29.65 19.83 28.82
C MET A 130 30.53 20.18 27.63
N THR A 131 31.52 19.33 27.34
CA THR A 131 32.35 19.47 26.12
C THR A 131 32.23 18.18 25.30
N PRO A 132 31.36 18.13 24.27
CA PRO A 132 31.21 16.96 23.45
C PRO A 132 32.46 16.64 22.66
N SER A 133 32.78 15.34 22.51
CA SER A 133 33.89 14.89 21.66
C SER A 133 33.63 15.24 20.19
N GLN A 134 34.67 15.16 19.37
CA GLN A 134 34.53 15.40 17.93
C GLN A 134 33.58 14.37 17.29
N GLU A 135 33.65 13.11 17.69
CA GLU A 135 32.75 12.02 17.20
C GLU A 135 31.30 12.35 17.41
N TRP A 136 30.89 12.90 18.56
CA TRP A 136 29.51 13.35 18.80
C TRP A 136 29.10 14.54 17.93
N LYS A 137 30.03 15.46 17.66
CA LYS A 137 29.75 16.57 16.74
C LYS A 137 29.55 16.08 15.32
N ASP A 138 30.41 15.16 14.87
CA ASP A 138 30.33 14.57 13.53
C ASP A 138 29.06 13.73 13.36
N TYR A 139 28.66 12.95 14.38
CA TYR A 139 27.43 12.23 14.42
C TYR A 139 26.21 13.16 14.26
N CYS A 140 26.13 14.22 15.05
CA CYS A 140 25.06 15.19 14.96
C CYS A 140 25.03 15.92 13.61
N GLN A 141 26.18 16.19 13.02
CA GLN A 141 26.26 16.78 11.69
C GLN A 141 25.75 15.79 10.64
N ALA A 142 26.20 14.55 10.67
CA ALA A 142 25.73 13.50 9.77
C ALA A 142 24.20 13.27 9.87
N LEU A 143 23.61 13.40 11.06
CA LEU A 143 22.15 13.38 11.22
C LEU A 143 21.48 14.58 10.53
N ARG A 144 22.05 15.79 10.63
CA ARG A 144 21.50 16.98 9.96
C ARG A 144 21.55 16.85 8.44
N ASP A 145 22.56 16.17 7.93
CA ASP A 145 22.81 15.98 6.50
C ASP A 145 21.97 14.82 5.89
N VAL A 146 21.23 14.06 6.71
CA VAL A 146 20.35 12.97 6.23
C VAL A 146 19.42 13.41 5.10
N PRO A 147 18.77 14.59 5.12
CA PRO A 147 17.92 15.02 4.00
C PRO A 147 18.67 15.33 2.70
N GLU A 148 19.98 15.44 2.72
CA GLU A 148 20.83 15.71 1.55
C GLU A 148 21.33 14.42 0.87
N GLN A 149 21.07 13.26 1.46
CA GLN A 149 21.44 11.97 0.87
C GLN A 149 20.70 11.73 -0.45
N THR A 150 21.39 11.19 -1.44
CA THR A 150 20.85 10.92 -2.79
C THR A 150 19.60 10.02 -2.77
N GLY A 151 19.49 9.14 -1.78
CA GLY A 151 18.35 8.22 -1.62
C GLY A 151 17.18 8.79 -0.82
N PHE A 152 17.28 10.03 -0.33
CA PHE A 152 16.20 10.66 0.44
C PHE A 152 14.94 10.85 -0.41
N PRO A 153 13.76 10.56 0.11
CA PRO A 153 13.44 10.12 1.48
C PRO A 153 13.31 8.59 1.66
N TRP A 154 13.57 7.77 0.64
CA TRP A 154 13.24 6.35 0.63
C TRP A 154 14.39 5.44 1.06
N THR A 155 15.61 5.80 0.73
CA THR A 155 16.81 5.04 1.08
C THR A 155 17.71 5.89 1.95
N ILE A 156 17.74 5.60 3.26
CA ILE A 156 18.47 6.37 4.26
C ILE A 156 19.58 5.53 4.88
N THR A 157 20.80 6.06 4.85
CA THR A 157 21.91 5.53 5.62
C THR A 157 22.03 6.34 6.92
N TRP A 158 21.62 5.74 8.03
CA TRP A 158 21.71 6.39 9.33
C TRP A 158 23.15 6.32 9.87
N PRO A 159 23.70 7.42 10.42
CA PRO A 159 25.00 7.38 11.08
C PRO A 159 24.94 6.51 12.33
N GLU A 160 26.06 5.84 12.63
CA GLU A 160 26.23 5.08 13.85
C GLU A 160 26.50 6.02 15.03
N MET A 161 25.89 5.70 16.17
CA MET A 161 26.08 6.47 17.41
C MET A 161 27.46 6.13 18.00
N PRO A 162 28.28 7.14 18.39
CA PRO A 162 29.58 6.94 19.01
C PRO A 162 29.53 6.28 20.39
#